data_ddcc697bdc23d4545fa54a4c1aaa490b
#
_entry.id   ddcc697bdc23d4545fa54a4c1aaa490b
#
_cell.length_a   1.000
_cell.length_b   1.000
_cell.length_c   1.000
_cell.angle_alpha   90.00
_cell.angle_beta   90.00
_cell.angle_gamma   90.00
#
_symmetry.space_group_name_H-M   'P 1'
#
loop_
_entity.id
_entity.type
_entity.pdbx_description
1 polymer ?
#
loop_
_entity_poly.entity_id
_entity_poly.type
_entity_poly.pdbx_seq_one_letter_code
_entity_poly.pdbx_strand_id
1 'polypeptide(L)'
;MVNSGSPQELKKVVIYTDGSCDPNPGCGGYGAILRLGPDKKISEGYRKTTSSRMELMAVVKALQTLTEPCRITLYSDSQYVVNSISKGWARKWRDNGWMRNKKDHAENPDLWESILQLCDTHEVEFEWVRSHFGDSRKEHAKYNDICDKLAKSARKKPDLLVDEEYEARQQTGC
;
A
#
# COMPACT_ATOMS: atom_id res chain seq x y z
N MET A 1 -43.89 9.64 1.20
CA MET A 1 -43.07 9.70 -0.02
C MET A 1 -41.71 9.14 0.31
N VAL A 2 -41.44 7.89 -0.07
CA VAL A 2 -40.13 7.28 0.07
C VAL A 2 -39.24 7.85 -1.04
N ASN A 3 -38.25 8.64 -0.61
CA ASN A 3 -37.24 9.20 -1.52
C ASN A 3 -36.36 8.03 -1.99
N SER A 4 -36.67 7.45 -3.14
CA SER A 4 -35.84 6.46 -3.82
C SER A 4 -34.63 7.19 -4.41
N GLY A 5 -33.66 7.55 -3.55
CA GLY A 5 -32.36 7.99 -3.98
C GLY A 5 -31.73 6.85 -4.78
N SER A 6 -31.48 7.08 -6.08
CA SER A 6 -30.67 6.17 -6.90
C SER A 6 -29.38 5.88 -6.16
N PRO A 7 -28.85 4.63 -6.16
CA PRO A 7 -27.57 4.32 -5.56
C PRO A 7 -26.53 5.29 -6.13
N GLN A 8 -25.92 6.11 -5.30
CA GLN A 8 -24.91 7.06 -5.74
C GLN A 8 -23.72 6.27 -6.28
N GLU A 9 -23.45 6.38 -7.57
CA GLU A 9 -22.34 5.66 -8.21
C GLU A 9 -21.02 6.11 -7.57
N LEU A 10 -20.24 5.16 -7.05
CA LEU A 10 -18.96 5.46 -6.43
C LEU A 10 -17.98 6.04 -7.44
N LYS A 11 -17.26 7.07 -7.02
CA LYS A 11 -16.20 7.69 -7.82
C LYS A 11 -15.13 6.64 -8.13
N LYS A 12 -14.77 6.51 -9.42
CA LYS A 12 -13.71 5.60 -9.87
C LYS A 12 -12.34 6.26 -9.72
N VAL A 13 -11.41 5.58 -9.07
CA VAL A 13 -10.04 6.05 -8.84
C VAL A 13 -9.05 4.95 -9.22
N VAL A 14 -8.00 5.31 -9.92
CA VAL A 14 -6.86 4.41 -10.18
C VAL A 14 -5.69 4.86 -9.32
N ILE A 15 -5.05 3.90 -8.64
CA ILE A 15 -3.91 4.14 -7.74
C ILE A 15 -2.75 3.26 -8.17
N TYR A 16 -1.54 3.82 -8.14
CA TYR A 16 -0.28 3.10 -8.31
C TYR A 16 0.56 3.28 -7.05
N THR A 17 1.21 2.21 -6.58
CA THR A 17 2.00 2.21 -5.35
C THR A 17 3.31 1.48 -5.55
N ASP A 18 4.37 1.94 -4.87
CA ASP A 18 5.65 1.26 -4.79
C ASP A 18 6.38 1.62 -3.49
N GLY A 19 7.26 0.73 -3.03
CA GLY A 19 8.10 0.89 -1.86
C GLY A 19 9.55 0.57 -2.14
N SER A 20 10.45 1.23 -1.43
CA SER A 20 11.90 1.02 -1.57
C SER A 20 12.57 1.08 -0.21
N CYS A 21 13.49 0.17 0.05
CA CYS A 21 14.33 0.20 1.24
C CYS A 21 15.74 -0.30 0.89
N ASP A 22 16.77 0.48 1.24
CA ASP A 22 18.15 0.11 0.93
C ASP A 22 19.12 0.84 1.88
N PRO A 23 19.92 0.06 2.65
CA PRO A 23 19.84 -1.40 2.77
C PRO A 23 18.49 -1.84 3.35
N ASN A 24 18.13 -3.11 3.23
CA ASN A 24 16.88 -3.67 3.76
C ASN A 24 17.19 -4.69 4.89
N PRO A 25 16.86 -4.43 6.16
CA PRO A 25 16.23 -3.21 6.70
C PRO A 25 17.16 -1.98 6.72
N GLY A 26 16.58 -0.78 6.67
CA GLY A 26 17.32 0.48 6.70
C GLY A 26 16.45 1.67 6.32
N CYS A 27 17.04 2.67 5.66
CA CYS A 27 16.28 3.80 5.15
C CYS A 27 15.34 3.37 4.03
N GLY A 28 14.05 3.67 4.19
CA GLY A 28 13.04 3.33 3.21
C GLY A 28 12.19 4.53 2.79
N GLY A 29 11.44 4.35 1.74
CA GLY A 29 10.48 5.33 1.27
C GLY A 29 9.38 4.68 0.46
N TYR A 30 8.25 5.34 0.37
CA TYR A 30 7.16 4.93 -0.49
C TYR A 30 6.82 6.02 -1.50
N GLY A 31 6.22 5.61 -2.61
CA GLY A 31 5.63 6.49 -3.61
C GLY A 31 4.27 5.97 -4.04
N ALA A 32 3.32 6.88 -4.23
CA ALA A 32 2.03 6.56 -4.80
C ALA A 32 1.51 7.68 -5.68
N ILE A 33 0.69 7.30 -6.67
CA ILE A 33 -0.01 8.20 -7.57
C ILE A 33 -1.49 7.85 -7.54
N LEU A 34 -2.33 8.86 -7.26
CA LEU A 34 -3.78 8.77 -7.35
C LEU A 34 -4.25 9.52 -8.59
N ARG A 35 -4.93 8.84 -9.51
CA ARG A 35 -5.51 9.41 -10.74
C ARG A 35 -6.85 10.05 -10.41
N LEU A 36 -6.82 11.33 -10.02
CA LEU A 36 -7.99 12.09 -9.53
C LEU A 36 -8.46 13.15 -10.51
N GLY A 37 -7.70 13.35 -11.62
CA GLY A 37 -8.07 14.25 -12.67
C GLY A 37 -7.56 15.67 -12.66
N PRO A 38 -6.69 16.27 -11.71
CA PRO A 38 -5.23 16.03 -11.85
C PRO A 38 -4.71 14.90 -10.98
N ASP A 39 -3.57 14.32 -11.40
CA ASP A 39 -2.89 13.27 -10.65
C ASP A 39 -2.31 13.82 -9.35
N LYS A 40 -2.55 13.13 -8.24
CA LYS A 40 -1.93 13.43 -6.95
C LYS A 40 -0.80 12.46 -6.68
N LYS A 41 0.39 12.99 -6.44
CA LYS A 41 1.58 12.22 -6.04
C LYS A 41 1.82 12.39 -4.56
N ILE A 42 2.10 11.29 -3.86
CA ILE A 42 2.47 11.28 -2.45
C ILE A 42 3.72 10.41 -2.25
N SER A 43 4.59 10.82 -1.35
CA SER A 43 5.79 10.06 -0.98
C SER A 43 6.33 10.53 0.34
N GLU A 44 6.82 9.59 1.17
CA GLU A 44 7.52 9.88 2.42
C GLU A 44 8.69 8.91 2.60
N GLY A 45 9.69 9.34 3.34
CA GLY A 45 10.86 8.54 3.69
C GLY A 45 10.94 8.26 5.18
N TYR A 46 11.49 7.09 5.55
CA TYR A 46 11.61 6.59 6.91
C TYR A 46 13.05 6.19 7.19
N ARG A 47 13.56 6.54 8.39
CA ARG A 47 14.97 6.32 8.76
C ARG A 47 15.32 4.85 8.98
N LYS A 48 14.35 4.04 9.43
CA LYS A 48 14.55 2.62 9.71
C LYS A 48 13.24 1.86 9.50
N THR A 49 13.21 1.00 8.48
CA THR A 49 12.03 0.23 8.08
C THR A 49 12.45 -0.95 7.20
N THR A 50 11.50 -1.57 6.48
CA THR A 50 11.75 -2.64 5.52
C THR A 50 11.07 -2.36 4.17
N SER A 51 11.51 -3.04 3.10
CA SER A 51 10.86 -2.94 1.79
C SER A 51 9.38 -3.32 1.85
N SER A 52 9.05 -4.43 2.51
CA SER A 52 7.65 -4.88 2.62
C SER A 52 6.78 -3.88 3.38
N ARG A 53 7.30 -3.21 4.42
CA ARG A 53 6.57 -2.15 5.10
C ARG A 53 6.33 -0.95 4.20
N MET A 54 7.31 -0.56 3.39
CA MET A 54 7.15 0.58 2.47
C MET A 54 6.14 0.29 1.36
N GLU A 55 6.08 -0.92 0.85
CA GLU A 55 5.03 -1.38 -0.06
C GLU A 55 3.63 -1.25 0.55
N LEU A 56 3.46 -1.73 1.79
CA LEU A 56 2.19 -1.63 2.50
C LEU A 56 1.86 -0.19 2.90
N MET A 57 2.85 0.58 3.34
CA MET A 57 2.69 1.99 3.71
C MET A 57 2.21 2.83 2.53
N ALA A 58 2.71 2.57 1.32
CA ALA A 58 2.24 3.21 0.10
C ALA A 58 0.73 3.01 -0.11
N VAL A 59 0.24 1.77 0.10
CA VAL A 59 -1.19 1.44 0.01
C VAL A 59 -1.99 2.17 1.08
N VAL A 60 -1.57 2.09 2.35
CA VAL A 60 -2.26 2.75 3.48
C VAL A 60 -2.39 4.25 3.22
N LYS A 61 -1.28 4.92 2.90
CA LYS A 61 -1.25 6.37 2.71
C LYS A 61 -2.05 6.82 1.48
N ALA A 62 -2.00 6.05 0.40
CA ALA A 62 -2.81 6.33 -0.79
C ALA A 62 -4.31 6.25 -0.48
N LEU A 63 -4.77 5.17 0.16
CA LEU A 63 -6.18 5.00 0.51
C LEU A 63 -6.66 6.06 1.52
N GLN A 64 -5.83 6.42 2.51
CA GLN A 64 -6.12 7.49 3.48
C GLN A 64 -6.27 8.87 2.86
N THR A 65 -5.76 9.11 1.66
CA THR A 65 -5.90 10.37 0.94
C THR A 65 -7.34 10.61 0.47
N LEU A 66 -8.12 9.55 0.30
CA LEU A 66 -9.51 9.62 -0.17
C LEU A 66 -10.45 9.91 1.00
N THR A 67 -11.29 10.93 0.86
CA THR A 67 -12.18 11.44 1.91
C THR A 67 -13.60 10.88 1.83
N GLU A 68 -13.93 10.15 0.77
CA GLU A 68 -15.24 9.55 0.52
C GLU A 68 -15.09 8.12 -0.03
N PRO A 69 -16.09 7.24 0.13
CA PRO A 69 -16.06 5.92 -0.47
C PRO A 69 -15.87 5.98 -1.99
N CYS A 70 -14.93 5.17 -2.49
CA CYS A 70 -14.57 5.11 -3.91
C CYS A 70 -14.52 3.68 -4.40
N ARG A 71 -14.65 3.50 -5.71
CA ARG A 71 -14.30 2.26 -6.42
C ARG A 71 -12.89 2.41 -6.96
N ILE A 72 -11.97 1.59 -6.47
CA ILE A 72 -10.55 1.76 -6.67
C ILE A 72 -9.97 0.54 -7.39
N THR A 73 -9.16 0.79 -8.43
CA THR A 73 -8.23 -0.20 -8.97
C THR A 73 -6.83 0.21 -8.54
N LEU A 74 -6.19 -0.61 -7.71
CA LEU A 74 -4.87 -0.36 -7.15
C LEU A 74 -3.84 -1.30 -7.79
N TYR A 75 -2.85 -0.72 -8.43
CA TYR A 75 -1.74 -1.40 -9.08
C TYR A 75 -0.49 -1.40 -8.21
N SER A 76 0.10 -2.57 -8.00
CA SER A 76 1.38 -2.76 -7.31
C SER A 76 2.21 -3.82 -8.02
N ASP A 77 3.52 -3.69 -8.04
CA ASP A 77 4.44 -4.72 -8.54
C ASP A 77 4.83 -5.74 -7.44
N SER A 78 4.39 -5.51 -6.21
CA SER A 78 4.55 -6.45 -5.11
C SER A 78 3.50 -7.57 -5.15
N GLN A 79 3.91 -8.76 -5.58
CA GLN A 79 3.04 -9.94 -5.52
C GLN A 79 2.60 -10.28 -4.10
N TYR A 80 3.43 -9.98 -3.10
CA TYR A 80 3.08 -10.15 -1.70
C TYR A 80 1.84 -9.31 -1.33
N VAL A 81 1.83 -8.02 -1.69
CA VAL A 81 0.71 -7.12 -1.44
C VAL A 81 -0.54 -7.60 -2.16
N VAL A 82 -0.46 -7.78 -3.48
CA VAL A 82 -1.61 -8.15 -4.32
C VAL A 82 -2.19 -9.51 -3.90
N ASN A 83 -1.37 -10.53 -3.73
CA ASN A 83 -1.83 -11.86 -3.37
C ASN A 83 -2.43 -11.93 -1.95
N SER A 84 -1.87 -11.19 -0.99
CA SER A 84 -2.38 -11.19 0.38
C SER A 84 -3.81 -10.67 0.49
N ILE A 85 -4.20 -9.73 -0.39
CA ILE A 85 -5.58 -9.25 -0.47
C ILE A 85 -6.42 -10.13 -1.39
N SER A 86 -6.01 -10.32 -2.66
CA SER A 86 -6.85 -10.99 -3.66
C SER A 86 -7.09 -12.48 -3.37
N LYS A 87 -6.16 -13.14 -2.68
CA LYS A 87 -6.33 -14.53 -2.20
C LYS A 87 -6.92 -14.62 -0.79
N GLY A 88 -7.27 -13.49 -0.16
CA GLY A 88 -7.87 -13.44 1.17
C GLY A 88 -6.93 -13.80 2.32
N TRP A 89 -5.61 -13.82 2.11
CA TRP A 89 -4.65 -14.23 3.14
C TRP A 89 -4.63 -13.25 4.32
N ALA A 90 -4.62 -11.95 4.06
CA ALA A 90 -4.59 -10.93 5.11
C ALA A 90 -5.82 -11.02 6.02
N ARG A 91 -7.02 -11.22 5.46
CA ARG A 91 -8.26 -11.42 6.24
C ARG A 91 -8.17 -12.69 7.10
N LYS A 92 -7.66 -13.78 6.51
CA LYS A 92 -7.46 -15.04 7.21
C LYS A 92 -6.47 -14.92 8.36
N TRP A 93 -5.38 -14.18 8.18
CA TRP A 93 -4.42 -13.92 9.27
C TRP A 93 -5.05 -13.11 10.39
N ARG A 94 -5.81 -12.05 10.08
CA ARG A 94 -6.55 -11.26 11.07
C ARG A 94 -7.51 -12.13 11.88
N ASP A 95 -8.33 -12.93 11.20
CA ASP A 95 -9.33 -13.80 11.82
C ASP A 95 -8.67 -14.88 12.70
N ASN A 96 -7.42 -15.24 12.42
CA ASN A 96 -6.61 -16.19 13.18
C ASN A 96 -5.63 -15.52 14.16
N GLY A 97 -5.94 -14.30 14.64
CA GLY A 97 -5.11 -13.58 15.61
C GLY A 97 -3.73 -13.19 15.07
N TRP A 98 -3.65 -12.88 13.79
CA TRP A 98 -2.42 -12.56 13.05
C TRP A 98 -1.41 -13.70 12.99
N MET A 99 -1.89 -14.94 13.05
CA MET A 99 -1.08 -16.14 12.81
C MET A 99 -1.16 -16.52 11.33
N ARG A 100 0.00 -16.65 10.69
CA ARG A 100 0.13 -17.14 9.31
C ARG A 100 -0.07 -18.67 9.23
N ASN A 101 0.42 -19.34 10.25
CA ASN A 101 0.26 -20.78 10.46
C ASN A 101 0.33 -21.09 11.97
N LYS A 102 0.43 -22.36 12.36
CA LYS A 102 0.46 -22.78 13.78
C LYS A 102 1.66 -22.26 14.59
N LYS A 103 2.73 -21.80 13.92
CA LYS A 103 4.01 -21.40 14.55
C LYS A 103 4.38 -19.95 14.28
N ASP A 104 4.05 -19.45 13.08
CA ASP A 104 4.57 -18.18 12.59
C ASP A 104 3.48 -17.10 12.60
N HIS A 105 3.83 -15.94 13.10
CA HIS A 105 3.03 -14.73 12.95
C HIS A 105 3.07 -14.19 11.52
N ALA A 106 1.99 -13.52 11.11
CA ALA A 106 1.98 -12.71 9.91
C ALA A 106 2.88 -11.49 10.13
N GLU A 107 3.64 -11.12 9.10
CA GLU A 107 4.44 -9.90 9.14
C GLU A 107 3.55 -8.67 8.98
N ASN A 108 3.95 -7.56 9.60
CA ASN A 108 3.30 -6.24 9.46
C ASN A 108 1.80 -6.20 9.76
N PRO A 109 1.32 -6.82 10.86
CA PRO A 109 -0.12 -6.89 11.15
C PRO A 109 -0.75 -5.51 11.34
N ASP A 110 -0.01 -4.51 11.82
CA ASP A 110 -0.43 -3.12 11.96
C ASP A 110 -0.83 -2.49 10.60
N LEU A 111 -0.01 -2.67 9.59
CA LEU A 111 -0.30 -2.15 8.25
C LEU A 111 -1.41 -2.95 7.56
N TRP A 112 -1.43 -4.27 7.73
CA TRP A 112 -2.52 -5.09 7.20
C TRP A 112 -3.87 -4.77 7.83
N GLU A 113 -3.92 -4.52 9.14
CA GLU A 113 -5.15 -4.06 9.82
C GLU A 113 -5.65 -2.76 9.21
N SER A 114 -4.75 -1.78 9.02
CA SER A 114 -5.09 -0.50 8.40
C SER A 114 -5.62 -0.68 6.96
N ILE A 115 -4.97 -1.53 6.16
CA ILE A 115 -5.41 -1.81 4.78
C ILE A 115 -6.79 -2.46 4.77
N LEU A 116 -7.02 -3.47 5.62
CA LEU A 116 -8.31 -4.14 5.68
C LEU A 116 -9.45 -3.22 6.09
N GLN A 117 -9.22 -2.33 7.08
CA GLN A 117 -10.20 -1.30 7.48
C GLN A 117 -10.51 -0.34 6.32
N LEU A 118 -9.51 0.09 5.58
CA LEU A 118 -9.69 0.96 4.41
C LEU A 118 -10.42 0.23 3.26
N CYS A 119 -10.16 -1.06 3.06
CA CYS A 119 -10.89 -1.90 2.10
C CYS A 119 -12.35 -2.15 2.51
N ASP A 120 -12.70 -2.01 3.80
CA ASP A 120 -14.08 -2.06 4.26
C ASP A 120 -14.83 -0.72 3.99
N THR A 121 -14.09 0.39 3.83
CA THR A 121 -14.63 1.71 3.48
C THR A 121 -14.78 1.91 1.97
N HIS A 122 -13.84 1.37 1.19
CA HIS A 122 -13.80 1.50 -0.27
C HIS A 122 -14.03 0.14 -0.95
N GLU A 123 -14.47 0.15 -2.20
CA GLU A 123 -14.42 -1.03 -3.07
C GLU A 123 -13.05 -1.07 -3.75
N VAL A 124 -12.12 -1.90 -3.28
CA VAL A 124 -10.74 -1.93 -3.78
C VAL A 124 -10.43 -3.25 -4.47
N GLU A 125 -10.02 -3.17 -5.74
CA GLU A 125 -9.48 -4.27 -6.52
C GLU A 125 -7.96 -4.09 -6.65
N PHE A 126 -7.19 -5.13 -6.28
CA PHE A 126 -5.73 -5.12 -6.35
C PHE A 126 -5.26 -5.85 -7.61
N GLU A 127 -4.47 -5.17 -8.42
CA GLU A 127 -3.93 -5.65 -9.68
C GLU A 127 -2.40 -5.68 -9.64
N TRP A 128 -1.82 -6.81 -10.05
CA TRP A 128 -0.38 -6.91 -10.19
C TRP A 128 0.09 -6.28 -11.50
N VAL A 129 1.14 -5.45 -11.43
CA VAL A 129 1.85 -4.91 -12.58
C VAL A 129 3.28 -5.42 -12.57
N ARG A 130 3.78 -5.87 -13.73
CA ARG A 130 5.16 -6.31 -13.84
C ARG A 130 6.08 -5.09 -13.88
N SER A 131 7.03 -5.01 -12.93
CA SER A 131 8.02 -3.93 -12.89
C SER A 131 8.95 -3.97 -14.11
N HIS A 132 9.32 -2.81 -14.62
CA HIS A 132 10.39 -2.46 -15.56
C HIS A 132 10.35 -3.02 -16.99
N PHE A 133 9.98 -4.28 -17.27
CA PHE A 133 10.02 -4.83 -18.64
C PHE A 133 8.93 -5.88 -18.84
N GLY A 134 8.05 -5.63 -19.83
CA GLY A 134 7.21 -6.68 -20.42
C GLY A 134 5.75 -6.69 -20.02
N ASP A 135 5.23 -5.65 -19.39
CA ASP A 135 3.76 -5.47 -19.35
C ASP A 135 3.31 -4.92 -20.71
N SER A 136 2.39 -5.63 -21.37
CA SER A 136 1.72 -5.17 -22.59
C SER A 136 0.96 -3.86 -22.39
N ARG A 137 0.70 -3.51 -21.13
CA ARG A 137 0.06 -2.29 -20.67
C ARG A 137 1.08 -1.21 -20.33
N LYS A 138 1.72 -0.62 -21.36
CA LYS A 138 2.79 0.40 -21.23
C LYS A 138 2.45 1.55 -20.26
N GLU A 139 1.17 1.91 -20.15
CA GLU A 139 0.72 2.96 -19.24
C GLU A 139 0.95 2.57 -17.76
N HIS A 140 0.58 1.36 -17.38
CA HIS A 140 0.74 0.90 -15.99
C HIS A 140 2.21 0.79 -15.59
N ALA A 141 3.07 0.30 -16.49
CA ALA A 141 4.51 0.26 -16.26
C ALA A 141 5.10 1.67 -16.06
N LYS A 142 4.65 2.66 -16.84
CA LYS A 142 5.08 4.06 -16.69
C LYS A 142 4.73 4.63 -15.31
N TYR A 143 3.51 4.40 -14.82
CA TYR A 143 3.11 4.90 -13.49
C TYR A 143 3.83 4.16 -12.37
N ASN A 144 4.07 2.85 -12.51
CA ASN A 144 4.88 2.10 -11.56
C ASN A 144 6.32 2.65 -11.46
N ASP A 145 6.96 2.94 -12.60
CA ASP A 145 8.29 3.57 -12.64
C ASP A 145 8.33 4.94 -11.94
N ILE A 146 7.26 5.73 -12.04
CA ILE A 146 7.17 7.01 -11.34
C ILE A 146 7.08 6.77 -9.83
N CYS A 147 6.29 5.80 -9.38
CA CYS A 147 6.18 5.44 -7.97
C CYS A 147 7.53 4.94 -7.41
N ASP A 148 8.26 4.10 -8.14
CA ASP A 148 9.61 3.63 -7.79
C ASP A 148 10.59 4.81 -7.60
N LYS A 149 10.59 5.77 -8.52
CA LYS A 149 11.42 6.98 -8.43
C LYS A 149 11.04 7.85 -7.22
N LEU A 150 9.74 8.00 -6.93
CA LEU A 150 9.27 8.72 -5.75
C LEU A 150 9.74 8.03 -4.47
N ALA A 151 9.60 6.71 -4.37
CA ALA A 151 10.04 5.92 -3.22
C ALA A 151 11.56 6.04 -3.00
N LYS A 152 12.35 5.87 -4.05
CA LYS A 152 13.81 5.99 -4.01
C LYS A 152 14.29 7.40 -3.66
N SER A 153 13.60 8.44 -4.11
CA SER A 153 13.90 9.82 -3.74
C SER A 153 13.54 10.10 -2.30
N ALA A 154 12.39 9.62 -1.84
CA ALA A 154 11.90 9.83 -0.48
C ALA A 154 12.85 9.27 0.58
N ARG A 155 13.41 8.06 0.40
CA ARG A 155 14.35 7.45 1.35
C ARG A 155 15.69 8.15 1.49
N LYS A 156 16.01 9.06 0.56
CA LYS A 156 17.27 9.84 0.53
C LYS A 156 17.15 11.26 1.10
N LYS A 157 15.94 11.65 1.53
CA LYS A 157 15.72 12.98 2.14
C LYS A 157 16.46 13.09 3.48
N PRO A 158 16.85 14.32 3.90
CA PRO A 158 17.54 14.53 5.17
C PRO A 158 16.61 14.41 6.40
N ASP A 159 15.31 14.61 6.23
CA ASP A 159 14.26 14.67 7.25
C ASP A 159 13.37 13.41 7.24
N LEU A 160 13.98 12.25 7.43
CA LEU A 160 13.27 10.98 7.45
C LEU A 160 12.39 10.83 8.69
N LEU A 161 11.18 10.31 8.46
CA LEU A 161 10.22 9.98 9.52
C LEU A 161 10.64 8.74 10.32
N VAL A 162 9.95 8.52 11.43
CA VAL A 162 10.08 7.33 12.27
C VAL A 162 8.97 6.35 11.90
N ASP A 163 9.33 5.11 11.61
CA ASP A 163 8.38 3.99 11.54
C ASP A 163 8.19 3.44 12.95
N GLU A 164 7.30 4.08 13.72
CA GLU A 164 7.16 3.88 15.17
C GLU A 164 6.87 2.42 15.53
N GLU A 165 5.96 1.77 14.81
CA GLU A 165 5.61 0.37 15.03
C GLU A 165 6.79 -0.58 14.73
N TYR A 166 7.52 -0.30 13.68
CA TYR A 166 8.70 -1.10 13.35
C TYR A 166 9.80 -0.93 14.39
N GLU A 167 10.14 0.30 14.74
CA GLU A 167 11.21 0.57 15.71
C GLU A 167 10.84 0.08 17.13
N ALA A 168 9.57 0.20 17.55
CA ALA A 168 9.10 -0.34 18.83
C ALA A 168 9.26 -1.86 18.92
N ARG A 169 8.93 -2.58 17.84
CA ARG A 169 9.11 -4.05 17.78
C ARG A 169 10.57 -4.49 17.85
N GLN A 170 11.49 -3.71 17.29
CA GLN A 170 12.92 -3.99 17.39
C GLN A 170 13.46 -3.84 18.82
N GLN A 171 12.83 -2.98 19.64
CA GLN A 171 13.21 -2.76 21.04
C GLN A 171 12.66 -3.85 21.99
N THR A 172 11.54 -4.48 21.63
CA THR A 172 10.91 -5.56 22.45
C THR A 172 11.40 -6.96 22.09
N GLY A 173 12.19 -7.10 21.05
CA GLY A 173 12.75 -8.37 20.56
C GLY A 173 14.10 -8.74 21.19
N CYS A 174 14.29 -8.48 22.49
CA CYS A 174 15.40 -9.02 23.32
C CYS A 174 14.93 -10.23 24.09
#